data_c335a35ba870ce94704ce16ec3baa96f
#
_entry.id   c335a35ba870ce94704ce16ec3baa96f
#
_cell.length_a   1.000
_cell.length_b   1.000
_cell.length_c   1.000
_cell.angle_alpha   90.00
_cell.angle_beta   90.00
_cell.angle_gamma   90.00
#
_symmetry.space_group_name_H-M   'P 1'
#
loop_
_entity.id
_entity.type
_entity.pdbx_description
1 polymer ?
#
loop_
_entity_poly.entity_id
_entity_poly.type
_entity_poly.pdbx_seq_one_letter_code
_entity_poly.pdbx_strand_id
1 'polypeptide(L)'
;AELSPTEYQATAESLQPVALAFSNILLLQDIARRAIREERARLARDLHDDIGPSLASLGLALDLALLQHPADPDLAEHLRELRTSVGGMVEDVRSTVADLRMSEQPSVTEVMKSLSASVTDRDPEIDVRLTERRPPRPSIAPDVIAIVTEAIRNAVRHSGSRIVTVHGTVDFDEGTITVHDEGKGFRRDRVPEGHFGLMGMEERAERIGAALNITSTRGGTAVTVTWGPD
;
A
#
# COMPACT_ATOMS: atom_id res chain seq x y z
N ALA A 1 -13.69 13.81 -42.97
CA ALA A 1 -12.81 13.51 -44.08
C ALA A 1 -11.86 12.43 -43.62
N GLU A 2 -11.91 11.25 -44.25
CA GLU A 2 -10.97 10.16 -43.98
C GLU A 2 -9.64 10.52 -44.66
N LEU A 3 -8.53 10.38 -43.91
CA LEU A 3 -7.19 10.60 -44.43
C LEU A 3 -6.86 9.53 -45.48
N SER A 4 -6.21 9.89 -46.55
CA SER A 4 -5.71 8.92 -47.50
C SER A 4 -4.60 8.05 -46.89
N PRO A 5 -4.38 6.81 -47.36
CA PRO A 5 -3.33 5.93 -46.80
C PRO A 5 -1.93 6.57 -46.77
N THR A 6 -1.63 7.44 -47.74
CA THR A 6 -0.35 8.16 -47.85
C THR A 6 -0.24 9.28 -46.81
N GLU A 7 -1.32 10.00 -46.53
CA GLU A 7 -1.37 11.03 -45.48
C GLU A 7 -1.31 10.41 -44.10
N TYR A 8 -1.95 9.25 -43.89
CA TYR A 8 -1.85 8.49 -42.63
C TYR A 8 -0.41 8.04 -42.35
N GLN A 9 0.28 7.53 -43.39
CA GLN A 9 1.66 7.08 -43.26
C GLN A 9 2.64 8.23 -42.97
N ALA A 10 2.50 9.36 -43.64
CA ALA A 10 3.30 10.57 -43.42
C ALA A 10 3.07 11.14 -42.02
N THR A 11 1.83 11.11 -41.54
CA THR A 11 1.49 11.58 -40.19
C THR A 11 2.05 10.64 -39.10
N ALA A 12 1.96 9.32 -39.30
CA ALA A 12 2.53 8.31 -38.42
C ALA A 12 4.06 8.43 -38.33
N GLU A 13 4.75 8.63 -39.47
CA GLU A 13 6.20 8.83 -39.47
C GLU A 13 6.62 10.15 -38.80
N SER A 14 5.84 11.22 -38.91
CA SER A 14 6.12 12.49 -38.22
C SER A 14 5.91 12.44 -36.72
N LEU A 15 5.01 11.56 -36.24
CA LEU A 15 4.74 11.36 -34.78
C LEU A 15 5.70 10.40 -34.12
N GLN A 16 6.39 9.55 -34.87
CA GLN A 16 7.28 8.54 -34.33
C GLN A 16 8.41 9.10 -33.45
N PRO A 17 9.11 10.21 -33.81
CA PRO A 17 10.12 10.81 -32.93
C PRO A 17 9.53 11.35 -31.63
N VAL A 18 8.33 11.92 -31.68
CA VAL A 18 7.62 12.46 -30.51
C VAL A 18 7.23 11.31 -29.55
N ALA A 19 6.68 10.24 -30.09
CA ALA A 19 6.33 9.04 -29.33
C ALA A 19 7.57 8.41 -28.67
N LEU A 20 8.69 8.34 -29.39
CA LEU A 20 9.95 7.85 -28.87
C LEU A 20 10.51 8.75 -27.76
N ALA A 21 10.48 10.07 -27.96
CA ALA A 21 10.92 11.03 -26.95
C ALA A 21 10.05 10.94 -25.68
N PHE A 22 8.75 10.82 -25.83
CA PHE A 22 7.83 10.65 -24.71
C PHE A 22 8.07 9.33 -23.97
N SER A 23 8.26 8.23 -24.69
CA SER A 23 8.61 6.93 -24.12
C SER A 23 9.93 6.99 -23.33
N ASN A 24 10.95 7.68 -23.86
CA ASN A 24 12.22 7.86 -23.18
C ASN A 24 12.07 8.70 -21.89
N ILE A 25 11.25 9.75 -21.90
CA ILE A 25 10.97 10.55 -20.71
C ILE A 25 10.30 9.69 -19.61
N LEU A 26 9.31 8.89 -19.99
CA LEU A 26 8.65 7.99 -19.03
C LEU A 26 9.61 6.96 -18.45
N LEU A 27 10.48 6.39 -19.29
CA LEU A 27 11.50 5.44 -18.87
C LEU A 27 12.51 6.08 -17.89
N LEU A 28 12.98 7.29 -18.20
CA LEU A 28 13.90 8.03 -17.33
C LEU A 28 13.24 8.37 -15.98
N GLN A 29 11.95 8.74 -15.98
CA GLN A 29 11.21 8.97 -14.75
C GLN A 29 11.06 7.70 -13.91
N ASP A 30 10.81 6.55 -14.53
CA ASP A 30 10.72 5.26 -13.83
C ASP A 30 12.07 4.86 -13.23
N ILE A 31 13.16 5.01 -13.98
CA ILE A 31 14.53 4.76 -13.49
C ILE A 31 14.85 5.68 -12.30
N ALA A 32 14.55 6.98 -12.40
CA ALA A 32 14.80 7.93 -11.33
C ALA A 32 13.99 7.59 -10.06
N ARG A 33 12.72 7.23 -10.22
CA ARG A 33 11.86 6.78 -9.11
C ARG A 33 12.38 5.51 -8.45
N ARG A 34 12.90 4.55 -9.23
CA ARG A 34 13.50 3.32 -8.69
C ARG A 34 14.77 3.63 -7.92
N ALA A 35 15.67 4.45 -8.47
CA ALA A 35 16.91 4.85 -7.80
C ALA A 35 16.64 5.57 -6.47
N ILE A 36 15.65 6.49 -6.42
CA ILE A 36 15.25 7.16 -5.17
C ILE A 36 14.71 6.15 -4.15
N ARG A 37 13.89 5.18 -4.57
CA ARG A 37 13.37 4.14 -3.69
C ARG A 37 14.49 3.28 -3.11
N GLU A 38 15.39 2.78 -3.96
CA GLU A 38 16.53 1.96 -3.54
C GLU A 38 17.43 2.70 -2.54
N GLU A 39 17.68 4.00 -2.77
CA GLU A 39 18.46 4.82 -1.85
C GLU A 39 17.78 5.01 -0.50
N ARG A 40 16.47 5.28 -0.48
CA ARG A 40 15.69 5.39 0.76
C ARG A 40 15.67 4.09 1.55
N ALA A 41 15.49 2.94 0.85
CA ALA A 41 15.58 1.62 1.47
C ALA A 41 16.94 1.34 2.10
N ARG A 42 18.01 1.77 1.43
CA ARG A 42 19.35 1.69 1.96
C ARG A 42 19.51 2.53 3.21
N LEU A 43 19.12 3.82 3.14
CA LEU A 43 19.18 4.73 4.29
C LEU A 43 18.38 4.22 5.48
N ALA A 44 17.17 3.68 5.25
CA ALA A 44 16.35 3.10 6.31
C ALA A 44 17.03 1.92 7.00
N ARG A 45 17.77 1.08 6.24
CA ARG A 45 18.55 -0.04 6.80
C ARG A 45 19.75 0.47 7.57
N ASP A 46 20.54 1.39 7.00
CA ASP A 46 21.74 1.94 7.63
C ASP A 46 21.38 2.62 8.96
N LEU A 47 20.28 3.40 9.01
CA LEU A 47 19.77 4.01 10.26
C LEU A 47 19.35 2.95 11.29
N HIS A 48 18.68 1.89 10.85
CA HIS A 48 18.21 0.82 11.75
C HIS A 48 19.38 -0.01 12.30
N ASP A 49 20.35 -0.37 11.46
CA ASP A 49 21.40 -1.34 11.78
C ASP A 49 22.58 -0.68 12.50
N ASP A 50 22.88 0.58 12.24
CA ASP A 50 24.00 1.28 12.83
C ASP A 50 23.62 2.16 14.02
N ILE A 51 22.58 2.98 13.88
CA ILE A 51 22.21 3.97 14.89
C ILE A 51 21.29 3.36 15.97
N GLY A 52 20.36 2.52 15.59
CA GLY A 52 19.42 1.90 16.53
C GLY A 52 20.12 1.15 17.68
N PRO A 53 21.03 0.19 17.42
CA PRO A 53 21.76 -0.53 18.45
C PRO A 53 22.69 0.37 19.28
N SER A 54 23.30 1.39 18.65
CA SER A 54 24.18 2.34 19.32
C SER A 54 23.44 3.16 20.38
N LEU A 55 22.27 3.69 20.03
CA LEU A 55 21.42 4.42 20.97
C LEU A 55 20.87 3.51 22.07
N ALA A 56 20.47 2.27 21.74
CA ALA A 56 20.02 1.31 22.73
C ALA A 56 21.15 0.96 23.74
N SER A 57 22.37 0.77 23.26
CA SER A 57 23.55 0.53 24.09
C SER A 57 23.84 1.71 25.02
N LEU A 58 23.74 2.95 24.51
CA LEU A 58 23.90 4.18 25.32
C LEU A 58 22.82 4.27 26.39
N GLY A 59 21.57 3.97 26.04
CA GLY A 59 20.50 3.91 27.04
C GLY A 59 20.76 2.91 28.17
N LEU A 60 21.24 1.71 27.83
CA LEU A 60 21.61 0.69 28.80
C LEU A 60 22.80 1.15 29.69
N ALA A 61 23.80 1.80 29.11
CA ALA A 61 24.93 2.34 29.88
C ALA A 61 24.47 3.41 30.89
N LEU A 62 23.53 4.27 30.52
CA LEU A 62 22.93 5.24 31.45
C LEU A 62 22.12 4.56 32.54
N ASP A 63 21.33 3.52 32.21
CA ASP A 63 20.59 2.74 33.22
C ASP A 63 21.53 2.06 34.22
N LEU A 64 22.68 1.53 33.75
CA LEU A 64 23.72 0.94 34.64
C LEU A 64 24.39 2.01 35.52
N ALA A 65 24.68 3.19 34.95
CA ALA A 65 25.27 4.29 35.74
C ALA A 65 24.33 4.77 36.86
N LEU A 66 23.02 4.84 36.60
CA LEU A 66 22.00 5.14 37.59
C LEU A 66 21.98 4.11 38.75
N LEU A 67 22.16 2.83 38.43
CA LEU A 67 22.21 1.75 39.41
C LEU A 67 23.49 1.79 40.27
N GLN A 68 24.61 2.23 39.72
CA GLN A 68 25.91 2.29 40.39
C GLN A 68 26.05 3.51 41.31
N HIS A 69 25.32 4.60 41.06
CA HIS A 69 25.43 5.84 41.82
C HIS A 69 24.12 6.28 42.48
N PRO A 70 23.46 5.45 43.27
CA PRO A 70 22.16 5.77 43.88
C PRO A 70 22.20 6.84 44.96
N ALA A 71 23.41 7.15 45.49
CA ALA A 71 23.59 8.03 46.63
C ALA A 71 23.84 9.51 46.28
N ASP A 72 23.97 9.86 45.00
CA ASP A 72 24.17 11.22 44.50
C ASP A 72 22.91 11.70 43.76
N PRO A 73 22.05 12.50 44.39
CA PRO A 73 20.79 12.94 43.81
C PRO A 73 20.98 13.82 42.59
N ASP A 74 21.97 14.70 42.57
CA ASP A 74 22.20 15.64 41.48
C ASP A 74 22.71 14.87 40.25
N LEU A 75 23.63 13.95 40.42
CA LEU A 75 24.09 13.08 39.33
C LEU A 75 22.97 12.19 38.81
N ALA A 76 22.15 11.64 39.70
CA ALA A 76 21.02 10.80 39.29
C ALA A 76 19.96 11.58 38.50
N GLU A 77 19.75 12.87 38.78
CA GLU A 77 18.84 13.72 38.02
C GLU A 77 19.39 13.96 36.62
N HIS A 78 20.63 14.36 36.46
CA HIS A 78 21.28 14.56 35.18
C HIS A 78 21.30 13.27 34.34
N LEU A 79 21.57 12.11 34.93
CA LEU A 79 21.56 10.84 34.18
C LEU A 79 20.14 10.47 33.69
N ARG A 80 19.08 10.81 34.47
CA ARG A 80 17.68 10.59 34.03
C ARG A 80 17.31 11.51 32.86
N GLU A 81 17.74 12.77 32.90
CA GLU A 81 17.54 13.71 31.80
C GLU A 81 18.20 13.20 30.52
N LEU A 82 19.46 12.77 30.61
CA LEU A 82 20.18 12.17 29.49
C LEU A 82 19.49 10.89 28.98
N ARG A 83 19.02 10.04 29.88
CA ARG A 83 18.29 8.82 29.53
C ARG A 83 16.99 9.12 28.79
N THR A 84 16.27 10.16 29.22
CA THR A 84 15.05 10.64 28.56
C THR A 84 15.37 11.18 27.17
N SER A 85 16.44 11.96 27.04
CA SER A 85 16.87 12.48 25.74
C SER A 85 17.24 11.37 24.76
N VAL A 86 18.00 10.37 25.21
CA VAL A 86 18.33 9.18 24.39
C VAL A 86 17.06 8.42 23.98
N GLY A 87 16.09 8.30 24.89
CA GLY A 87 14.78 7.70 24.58
C GLY A 87 14.05 8.43 23.46
N GLY A 88 14.05 9.77 23.51
CA GLY A 88 13.50 10.60 22.43
C GLY A 88 14.22 10.39 21.09
N MET A 89 15.56 10.36 21.09
CA MET A 89 16.34 10.10 19.87
C MET A 89 16.04 8.73 19.25
N VAL A 90 15.82 7.70 20.07
CA VAL A 90 15.42 6.36 19.58
C VAL A 90 14.08 6.42 18.86
N GLU A 91 13.12 7.16 19.40
CA GLU A 91 11.79 7.31 18.79
C GLU A 91 11.84 8.13 17.50
N ASP A 92 12.64 9.20 17.48
CA ASP A 92 12.87 10.01 16.27
C ASP A 92 13.50 9.18 15.14
N VAL A 93 14.50 8.35 15.46
CA VAL A 93 15.11 7.43 14.48
C VAL A 93 14.10 6.42 13.97
N ARG A 94 13.29 5.83 14.85
CA ARG A 94 12.24 4.89 14.44
C ARG A 94 11.21 5.54 13.53
N SER A 95 10.77 6.75 13.86
CA SER A 95 9.86 7.54 13.03
C SER A 95 10.48 7.82 11.66
N THR A 96 11.73 8.26 11.62
CA THR A 96 12.44 8.55 10.36
C THR A 96 12.58 7.29 9.48
N VAL A 97 12.92 6.14 10.08
CA VAL A 97 12.98 4.85 9.37
C VAL A 97 11.62 4.45 8.82
N ALA A 98 10.54 4.66 9.61
CA ALA A 98 9.18 4.40 9.16
C ALA A 98 8.80 5.30 7.97
N ASP A 99 9.10 6.60 8.02
CA ASP A 99 8.81 7.55 6.95
C ASP A 99 9.60 7.22 5.65
N LEU A 100 10.87 6.83 5.77
CA LEU A 100 11.67 6.39 4.64
C LEU A 100 11.07 5.13 3.98
N ARG A 101 10.60 4.17 4.76
CA ARG A 101 9.95 2.95 4.29
C ARG A 101 8.56 3.21 3.70
N MET A 102 7.79 4.16 4.28
CA MET A 102 6.47 4.53 3.76
C MET A 102 6.53 5.08 2.34
N SER A 103 7.61 5.78 1.98
CA SER A 103 7.82 6.30 0.62
C SER A 103 8.04 5.20 -0.42
N GLU A 104 8.24 3.95 -0.02
CA GLU A 104 8.42 2.79 -0.90
C GLU A 104 7.11 2.12 -1.28
N GLN A 105 6.05 2.38 -0.54
CA GLN A 105 4.79 1.71 -0.76
C GLN A 105 3.95 2.46 -1.79
N PRO A 106 3.46 1.75 -2.82
CA PRO A 106 2.45 2.35 -3.69
C PRO A 106 1.22 2.66 -2.85
N SER A 107 0.69 3.85 -3.01
CA SER A 107 -0.64 4.20 -2.51
C SER A 107 -1.65 3.18 -3.01
N VAL A 108 -2.48 2.66 -2.11
CA VAL A 108 -3.58 1.75 -2.49
C VAL A 108 -4.46 2.41 -3.55
N THR A 109 -4.73 3.71 -3.36
CA THR A 109 -5.53 4.52 -4.29
C THR A 109 -4.88 4.61 -5.67
N GLU A 110 -3.55 4.80 -5.74
CA GLU A 110 -2.83 4.85 -7.03
C GLU A 110 -2.86 3.50 -7.74
N VAL A 111 -2.68 2.40 -7.01
CA VAL A 111 -2.76 1.04 -7.57
C VAL A 111 -4.17 0.77 -8.12
N MET A 112 -5.22 1.12 -7.35
CA MET A 112 -6.60 0.91 -7.79
C MET A 112 -6.96 1.78 -9.00
N LYS A 113 -6.53 3.03 -9.05
CA LYS A 113 -6.69 3.91 -10.21
C LYS A 113 -5.93 3.40 -11.44
N SER A 114 -4.74 2.85 -11.26
CA SER A 114 -3.97 2.25 -12.36
C SER A 114 -4.68 1.00 -12.91
N LEU A 115 -5.27 0.18 -12.04
CA LEU A 115 -6.10 -0.96 -12.45
C LEU A 115 -7.35 -0.50 -13.22
N SER A 116 -8.04 0.52 -12.73
CA SER A 116 -9.19 1.14 -13.40
C SER A 116 -8.83 1.63 -14.81
N ALA A 117 -7.68 2.27 -14.97
CA ALA A 117 -7.22 2.76 -16.28
C ALA A 117 -6.81 1.64 -17.26
N SER A 118 -6.57 0.42 -16.79
CA SER A 118 -6.20 -0.74 -17.62
C SER A 118 -7.39 -1.53 -18.16
N VAL A 119 -8.60 -1.18 -17.75
CA VAL A 119 -9.86 -1.82 -18.15
C VAL A 119 -10.26 -1.34 -19.56
N THR A 120 -10.76 -2.24 -20.38
CA THR A 120 -11.15 -1.96 -21.77
C THR A 120 -12.62 -1.53 -21.85
N ASP A 121 -13.05 -0.90 -22.95
CA ASP A 121 -14.44 -0.47 -23.19
C ASP A 121 -15.49 -1.61 -23.11
N ARG A 122 -15.05 -2.87 -23.06
CA ARG A 122 -15.92 -4.06 -22.94
C ARG A 122 -16.12 -4.51 -21.49
N ASP A 123 -15.30 -4.02 -20.59
CA ASP A 123 -15.34 -4.35 -19.16
C ASP A 123 -16.20 -3.33 -18.39
N PRO A 124 -16.68 -3.64 -17.18
CA PRO A 124 -17.39 -2.66 -16.35
C PRO A 124 -16.49 -1.48 -15.99
N GLU A 125 -17.06 -0.30 -15.91
CA GLU A 125 -16.40 0.88 -15.36
C GLU A 125 -15.99 0.63 -13.90
N ILE A 126 -14.74 0.96 -13.53
CA ILE A 126 -14.27 0.87 -12.14
C ILE A 126 -14.19 2.28 -11.56
N ASP A 127 -15.09 2.59 -10.64
CA ASP A 127 -15.17 3.88 -9.95
C ASP A 127 -14.45 3.81 -8.60
N VAL A 128 -13.31 4.51 -8.48
CA VAL A 128 -12.45 4.49 -7.29
C VAL A 128 -12.65 5.75 -6.45
N ARG A 129 -13.23 5.59 -5.25
CA ARG A 129 -13.55 6.64 -4.27
C ARG A 129 -12.87 6.37 -2.92
N LEU A 130 -11.55 6.23 -2.91
CA LEU A 130 -10.79 6.01 -1.69
C LEU A 130 -10.30 7.34 -1.09
N THR A 131 -10.44 7.48 0.22
CA THR A 131 -9.81 8.54 1.01
C THR A 131 -8.61 7.94 1.71
N GLU A 132 -7.41 8.20 1.20
CA GLU A 132 -6.17 7.70 1.75
C GLU A 132 -5.39 8.82 2.43
N ARG A 133 -5.14 8.69 3.73
CA ARG A 133 -4.30 9.62 4.51
C ARG A 133 -2.84 9.18 4.46
N ARG A 134 -2.59 7.92 4.74
CA ARG A 134 -1.29 7.26 4.68
C ARG A 134 -1.48 5.84 4.14
N PRO A 135 -0.50 5.28 3.40
CA PRO A 135 -0.54 3.88 3.02
C PRO A 135 -0.64 2.95 4.24
N PRO A 136 -1.25 1.77 4.13
CA PRO A 136 -1.25 0.78 5.21
C PRO A 136 0.18 0.38 5.57
N ARG A 137 0.38 -0.19 6.78
CA ARG A 137 1.71 -0.69 7.20
C ARG A 137 2.33 -1.59 6.13
N PRO A 138 3.69 -1.55 5.95
CA PRO A 138 4.42 -2.41 5.01
C PRO A 138 4.09 -3.90 5.12
N SER A 139 3.81 -4.36 6.34
CA SER A 139 3.49 -5.75 6.64
C SER A 139 2.13 -6.20 6.12
N ILE A 140 1.17 -5.27 5.92
CA ILE A 140 -0.19 -5.60 5.53
C ILE A 140 -0.57 -5.09 4.14
N ALA A 141 0.07 -4.02 3.66
CA ALA A 141 -0.28 -3.37 2.39
C ALA A 141 -0.29 -4.32 1.18
N PRO A 142 0.66 -5.26 0.99
CA PRO A 142 0.62 -6.20 -0.12
C PRO A 142 -0.62 -7.09 -0.10
N ASP A 143 -1.04 -7.53 1.07
CA ASP A 143 -2.21 -8.39 1.22
C ASP A 143 -3.52 -7.63 1.04
N VAL A 144 -3.63 -6.41 1.57
CA VAL A 144 -4.78 -5.52 1.32
C VAL A 144 -4.93 -5.26 -0.18
N ILE A 145 -3.85 -4.87 -0.88
CA ILE A 145 -3.87 -4.66 -2.32
C ILE A 145 -4.28 -5.93 -3.07
N ALA A 146 -3.76 -7.09 -2.68
CA ALA A 146 -4.09 -8.35 -3.32
C ALA A 146 -5.56 -8.75 -3.12
N ILE A 147 -6.13 -8.55 -1.92
CA ILE A 147 -7.54 -8.80 -1.62
C ILE A 147 -8.43 -7.90 -2.49
N VAL A 148 -8.17 -6.59 -2.50
CA VAL A 148 -8.98 -5.63 -3.26
C VAL A 148 -8.87 -5.90 -4.76
N THR A 149 -7.67 -6.20 -5.27
CA THR A 149 -7.44 -6.56 -6.68
C THR A 149 -8.21 -7.81 -7.08
N GLU A 150 -8.22 -8.84 -6.22
CA GLU A 150 -8.95 -10.07 -6.49
C GLU A 150 -10.46 -9.84 -6.46
N ALA A 151 -10.96 -9.02 -5.53
CA ALA A 151 -12.36 -8.64 -5.47
C ALA A 151 -12.81 -7.89 -6.73
N ILE A 152 -12.00 -6.92 -7.22
CA ILE A 152 -12.25 -6.22 -8.48
C ILE A 152 -12.25 -7.21 -9.65
N ARG A 153 -11.25 -8.10 -9.73
CA ARG A 153 -11.15 -9.09 -10.79
C ARG A 153 -12.37 -10.02 -10.82
N ASN A 154 -12.86 -10.44 -9.66
CA ASN A 154 -14.06 -11.26 -9.53
C ASN A 154 -15.30 -10.50 -9.98
N ALA A 155 -15.45 -9.24 -9.60
CA ALA A 155 -16.53 -8.38 -10.04
C ALA A 155 -16.51 -8.22 -11.59
N VAL A 156 -15.38 -7.87 -12.19
CA VAL A 156 -15.22 -7.73 -13.64
C VAL A 156 -15.58 -9.01 -14.39
N ARG A 157 -15.11 -10.17 -13.92
CA ARG A 157 -15.30 -11.45 -14.62
C ARG A 157 -16.67 -12.08 -14.43
N HIS A 158 -17.29 -11.88 -13.28
CA HIS A 158 -18.42 -12.72 -12.85
C HIS A 158 -19.72 -11.99 -12.57
N SER A 159 -19.68 -10.69 -12.26
CA SER A 159 -20.88 -9.94 -11.85
C SER A 159 -21.86 -9.71 -13.01
N GLY A 160 -21.36 -9.36 -14.19
CA GLY A 160 -22.16 -8.82 -15.29
C GLY A 160 -22.68 -7.41 -14.98
N SER A 161 -22.12 -6.74 -13.97
CA SER A 161 -22.40 -5.33 -13.66
C SER A 161 -21.81 -4.40 -14.71
N ARG A 162 -22.37 -3.18 -14.83
CA ARG A 162 -21.80 -2.11 -15.65
C ARG A 162 -20.76 -1.28 -14.90
N ILE A 163 -20.87 -1.25 -13.58
CA ILE A 163 -20.02 -0.45 -12.70
C ILE A 163 -19.56 -1.31 -11.53
N VAL A 164 -18.28 -1.20 -11.20
CA VAL A 164 -17.68 -1.73 -9.96
C VAL A 164 -17.19 -0.54 -9.15
N THR A 165 -17.71 -0.36 -7.96
CA THR A 165 -17.31 0.74 -7.07
C THR A 165 -16.31 0.25 -6.04
N VAL A 166 -15.20 0.98 -5.90
CA VAL A 166 -14.20 0.78 -4.85
C VAL A 166 -14.22 2.00 -3.94
N HIS A 167 -14.66 1.85 -2.69
CA HIS A 167 -14.78 2.97 -1.76
C HIS A 167 -14.28 2.60 -0.37
N GLY A 168 -13.88 3.62 0.39
CA GLY A 168 -13.44 3.41 1.77
C GLY A 168 -12.41 4.43 2.23
N THR A 169 -11.84 4.14 3.40
CA THR A 169 -10.79 4.94 4.04
C THR A 169 -9.56 4.08 4.27
N VAL A 170 -8.38 4.67 4.06
CA VAL A 170 -7.09 4.03 4.20
C VAL A 170 -6.21 4.89 5.09
N ASP A 171 -5.71 4.33 6.17
CA ASP A 171 -4.65 4.92 6.99
C ASP A 171 -3.66 3.83 7.40
N PHE A 172 -2.55 4.24 8.00
CA PHE A 172 -1.41 3.38 8.34
C PHE A 172 -1.80 2.22 9.27
N ASP A 173 -2.53 2.53 10.33
CA ASP A 173 -2.90 1.58 11.38
C ASP A 173 -4.29 1.00 11.21
N GLU A 174 -5.19 1.70 10.54
CA GLU A 174 -6.59 1.30 10.38
C GLU A 174 -7.13 1.68 9.00
N GLY A 175 -8.13 0.96 8.55
CA GLY A 175 -8.82 1.28 7.32
C GLY A 175 -9.89 0.28 6.95
N THR A 176 -10.71 0.67 6.00
CA THR A 176 -11.73 -0.20 5.42
C THR A 176 -11.84 0.09 3.93
N ILE A 177 -11.88 -0.96 3.13
CA ILE A 177 -12.10 -0.87 1.67
C ILE A 177 -13.20 -1.83 1.30
N THR A 178 -14.19 -1.32 0.57
CA THR A 178 -15.28 -2.13 0.01
C THR A 178 -15.23 -2.08 -1.51
N VAL A 179 -15.25 -3.24 -2.13
CA VAL A 179 -15.49 -3.43 -3.57
C VAL A 179 -16.92 -3.90 -3.73
N HIS A 180 -17.72 -3.14 -4.47
CA HIS A 180 -19.13 -3.42 -4.68
C HIS A 180 -19.47 -3.47 -6.17
N ASP A 181 -20.24 -4.49 -6.59
CA ASP A 181 -20.85 -4.60 -7.89
C ASP A 181 -22.38 -4.74 -7.78
N GLU A 182 -23.11 -4.24 -8.75
CA GLU A 182 -24.56 -4.36 -8.86
C GLU A 182 -24.96 -5.52 -9.79
N GLY A 183 -24.21 -6.60 -9.78
CA GLY A 183 -24.40 -7.71 -10.68
C GLY A 183 -25.36 -8.78 -10.16
N LYS A 184 -25.29 -9.97 -10.76
CA LYS A 184 -26.19 -11.10 -10.44
C LYS A 184 -25.94 -11.77 -9.09
N GLY A 185 -24.81 -11.40 -8.41
CA GLY A 185 -24.35 -12.05 -7.20
C GLY A 185 -24.04 -13.54 -7.41
N PHE A 186 -23.70 -14.22 -6.30
CA PHE A 186 -23.46 -15.67 -6.29
C PHE A 186 -23.93 -16.27 -4.95
N ARG A 187 -24.09 -17.60 -4.96
CA ARG A 187 -24.35 -18.37 -3.74
C ARG A 187 -23.09 -19.09 -3.33
N ARG A 188 -22.64 -18.87 -2.11
CA ARG A 188 -21.39 -19.47 -1.57
C ARG A 188 -21.42 -21.00 -1.56
N ASP A 189 -22.61 -21.60 -1.31
CA ASP A 189 -22.83 -23.04 -1.32
C ASP A 189 -22.81 -23.69 -2.72
N ARG A 190 -22.78 -22.88 -3.79
CA ARG A 190 -22.72 -23.32 -5.19
C ARG A 190 -21.43 -22.96 -5.89
N VAL A 191 -20.45 -22.43 -5.16
CA VAL A 191 -19.11 -22.18 -5.71
C VAL A 191 -18.40 -23.54 -5.84
N PRO A 192 -17.99 -23.97 -7.04
CA PRO A 192 -17.32 -25.27 -7.21
C PRO A 192 -16.02 -25.35 -6.41
N GLU A 193 -15.68 -26.55 -5.93
CA GLU A 193 -14.37 -26.82 -5.34
C GLU A 193 -13.28 -26.46 -6.37
N GLY A 194 -12.36 -25.54 -5.99
CA GLY A 194 -11.30 -25.04 -6.88
C GLY A 194 -11.36 -23.53 -7.18
N HIS A 195 -12.31 -22.80 -6.63
CA HIS A 195 -12.31 -21.35 -6.71
C HIS A 195 -11.36 -20.74 -5.64
N PHE A 196 -10.07 -20.75 -5.96
CA PHE A 196 -8.98 -20.28 -5.08
C PHE A 196 -9.06 -18.79 -4.73
N GLY A 197 -9.85 -17.98 -5.46
CA GLY A 197 -9.96 -16.54 -5.25
C GLY A 197 -10.55 -16.15 -3.89
N LEU A 198 -11.69 -16.76 -3.51
CA LEU A 198 -12.34 -16.46 -2.23
C LEU A 198 -11.48 -16.95 -1.05
N MET A 199 -11.02 -18.20 -1.12
CA MET A 199 -10.15 -18.80 -0.11
C MET A 199 -8.84 -18.02 0.03
N GLY A 200 -8.21 -17.63 -1.08
CA GLY A 200 -6.99 -16.83 -1.05
C GLY A 200 -7.18 -15.42 -0.46
N MET A 201 -8.37 -14.81 -0.58
CA MET A 201 -8.68 -13.56 0.11
C MET A 201 -8.87 -13.77 1.61
N GLU A 202 -9.53 -14.85 2.04
CA GLU A 202 -9.71 -15.22 3.44
C GLU A 202 -8.37 -15.52 4.13
N GLU A 203 -7.52 -16.34 3.53
CA GLU A 203 -6.18 -16.65 4.04
C GLU A 203 -5.28 -15.41 4.17
N ARG A 204 -5.39 -14.47 3.23
CA ARG A 204 -4.64 -13.21 3.29
C ARG A 204 -5.14 -12.31 4.41
N ALA A 205 -6.47 -12.18 4.56
CA ALA A 205 -7.06 -11.39 5.62
C ALA A 205 -6.68 -11.93 7.00
N GLU A 206 -6.79 -13.26 7.20
CA GLU A 206 -6.38 -13.92 8.44
C GLU A 206 -4.90 -13.70 8.77
N ARG A 207 -4.01 -13.81 7.77
CA ARG A 207 -2.56 -13.60 7.95
C ARG A 207 -2.20 -12.22 8.47
N ILE A 208 -2.96 -11.19 8.07
CA ILE A 208 -2.71 -9.79 8.49
C ILE A 208 -3.60 -9.34 9.65
N GLY A 209 -4.41 -10.24 10.23
CA GLY A 209 -5.35 -9.91 11.29
C GLY A 209 -6.49 -8.98 10.85
N ALA A 210 -6.83 -8.96 9.55
CA ALA A 210 -7.91 -8.15 9.01
C ALA A 210 -9.23 -8.93 8.99
N ALA A 211 -10.34 -8.23 9.19
CA ALA A 211 -11.65 -8.78 8.99
C ALA A 211 -12.02 -8.72 7.49
N LEU A 212 -12.45 -9.85 6.93
CA LEU A 212 -12.98 -9.93 5.57
C LEU A 212 -14.47 -10.29 5.62
N ASN A 213 -15.31 -9.42 5.07
CA ASN A 213 -16.74 -9.66 4.94
C ASN A 213 -17.15 -9.72 3.46
N ILE A 214 -17.80 -10.83 3.07
CA ILE A 214 -18.28 -11.03 1.71
C ILE A 214 -19.79 -11.26 1.77
N THR A 215 -20.53 -10.29 1.25
CA THR A 215 -22.00 -10.38 1.12
C THR A 215 -22.36 -10.45 -0.35
N SER A 216 -23.19 -11.42 -0.73
CA SER A 216 -23.66 -11.56 -2.10
C SER A 216 -25.14 -11.91 -2.12
N THR A 217 -25.88 -11.15 -2.93
CA THR A 217 -27.33 -11.27 -3.13
C THR A 217 -27.66 -11.24 -4.61
N ARG A 218 -28.95 -11.35 -4.96
CA ARG A 218 -29.38 -11.15 -6.36
C ARG A 218 -29.19 -9.73 -6.88
N GLY A 219 -28.84 -8.77 -6.00
CA GLY A 219 -28.60 -7.37 -6.34
C GLY A 219 -27.11 -7.00 -6.40
N GLY A 220 -26.21 -7.98 -6.31
CA GLY A 220 -24.77 -7.75 -6.43
C GLY A 220 -23.94 -8.37 -5.31
N THR A 221 -22.65 -8.09 -5.34
CA THR A 221 -21.67 -8.56 -4.34
C THR A 221 -20.94 -7.38 -3.74
N ALA A 222 -20.72 -7.44 -2.42
CA ALA A 222 -19.82 -6.53 -1.71
C ALA A 222 -18.75 -7.35 -0.97
N VAL A 223 -17.51 -6.99 -1.20
CA VAL A 223 -16.33 -7.52 -0.50
C VAL A 223 -15.71 -6.40 0.29
N THR A 224 -15.71 -6.51 1.61
CA THR A 224 -15.15 -5.51 2.53
C THR A 224 -13.99 -6.10 3.30
N VAL A 225 -12.83 -5.47 3.24
CA VAL A 225 -11.67 -5.74 4.09
C VAL A 225 -11.50 -4.59 5.08
N THR A 226 -11.33 -4.92 6.36
CA THR A 226 -11.14 -3.95 7.45
C THR A 226 -9.94 -4.36 8.28
N TRP A 227 -9.04 -3.44 8.53
CA TRP A 227 -7.88 -3.61 9.43
C TRP A 227 -7.85 -2.46 10.44
N GLY A 228 -7.35 -2.73 11.63
CA GLY A 228 -7.27 -1.76 12.72
C GLY A 228 -7.01 -2.45 14.04
N PRO A 229 -6.81 -1.69 15.12
CA PRO A 229 -6.88 -2.25 16.45
C PRO A 229 -8.30 -2.75 16.73
N ASP A 230 -8.41 -3.92 17.37
CA ASP A 230 -9.66 -4.48 17.89
C ASP A 230 -10.35 -3.53 18.88
#